data_0e8c1386ac8c0ea3bd2ca13b85ca80a7
#
_entry.id   0e8c1386ac8c0ea3bd2ca13b85ca80a7
#
_cell.length_a   1.000
_cell.length_b   1.000
_cell.length_c   1.000
_cell.angle_alpha   90.00
_cell.angle_beta   90.00
_cell.angle_gamma   90.00
#
_symmetry.space_group_name_H-M   'P 1'
#
loop_
_entity.id
_entity.type
_entity.pdbx_description
1 polymer ?
#
loop_
_entity_poly.entity_id
_entity_poly.type
_entity_poly.pdbx_seq_one_letter_code
_entity_poly.pdbx_strand_id
1 'polypeptide(L)'
;MSSVPFDLARIGAGLPVAGVLGELRAALAGGVAVVQAPPGTGKTTLVPPLTADLLHARAAGPAPGPVSGRVVVTQPRRVAARSAARRLAHLTGTRVGGIVGHTVRGDRRTGARTLVEFVTPGVLLRRLLQDPGLPGTGAVVLDEVHERGLESDLLVGMLAEVRQLREDLVLVAMSATLDAPRFAALLGGDAPAPVVDCPSALHPLTVRWAPAPGRRTDERGVTRPFLDHVAGTAADAHARALARDDATDALVFLPGAWEVAHVARRLRESCRGTEVLELHGRVAAAEQDRATAGRRPGDPPRVVVSTSLAESSLTVPGVRLVVDSGLSREPRRDAGRGMTGLVTVAASRAAAEQRAGRAARLGPGEVVRCYDERTWAAMPPHLTPELAAADLTGAALLLACWGAPGGRGLPLPDPLPAPALADALAVLHGLGALEADGRASATGRLLAAVPVDPRLARGLLDGARTVGPRAAAEVVAMVSDDHRPPGGDLTRLLAELRGGRAPDARRWAEETRRLERIVADPPDPGPA
;
A
#
# COMPACT_ATOMS: atom_id res chain seq x y z
N MET A 1 -3.22 -35.56 -17.32
CA MET A 1 -2.34 -34.38 -17.38
C MET A 1 -3.04 -33.26 -16.63
N SER A 2 -2.60 -32.94 -15.43
CA SER A 2 -3.17 -31.84 -14.65
C SER A 2 -2.84 -30.53 -15.39
N SER A 3 -3.85 -29.81 -15.88
CA SER A 3 -3.62 -28.55 -16.61
C SER A 3 -3.03 -27.53 -15.65
N VAL A 4 -1.92 -26.92 -16.04
CA VAL A 4 -1.30 -25.78 -15.34
C VAL A 4 -2.37 -24.69 -15.17
N PRO A 5 -2.62 -24.19 -13.94
CA PRO A 5 -3.76 -23.31 -13.69
C PRO A 5 -3.66 -21.93 -14.37
N PHE A 6 -2.44 -21.51 -14.79
CA PHE A 6 -2.21 -20.21 -15.41
C PHE A 6 -1.45 -20.33 -16.75
N ASP A 7 -1.95 -19.67 -17.79
CA ASP A 7 -1.23 -19.46 -19.05
C ASP A 7 -0.21 -18.33 -18.90
N LEU A 8 0.99 -18.65 -18.41
CA LEU A 8 2.04 -17.67 -18.13
C LEU A 8 2.54 -16.97 -19.40
N ALA A 9 2.49 -17.63 -20.56
CA ALA A 9 2.89 -17.04 -21.84
C ALA A 9 1.92 -15.91 -22.23
N ARG A 10 0.63 -16.17 -22.11
CA ARG A 10 -0.41 -15.16 -22.33
C ARG A 10 -0.37 -14.03 -21.31
N ILE A 11 -0.24 -14.35 -20.03
CA ILE A 11 -0.20 -13.36 -18.95
C ILE A 11 1.04 -12.46 -19.06
N GLY A 12 2.18 -13.05 -19.42
CA GLY A 12 3.47 -12.39 -19.54
C GLY A 12 3.74 -11.71 -20.88
N ALA A 13 2.84 -11.81 -21.85
CA ALA A 13 3.05 -11.27 -23.20
C ALA A 13 3.37 -9.75 -23.12
N GLY A 14 4.54 -9.37 -23.64
CA GLY A 14 5.02 -7.98 -23.64
C GLY A 14 5.49 -7.44 -22.29
N LEU A 15 5.54 -8.26 -21.23
CA LEU A 15 6.07 -7.85 -19.93
C LEU A 15 7.57 -8.15 -19.82
N PRO A 16 8.42 -7.17 -19.44
CA PRO A 16 9.87 -7.41 -19.27
C PRO A 16 10.22 -8.58 -18.35
N VAL A 17 9.46 -8.78 -17.27
CA VAL A 17 9.68 -9.86 -16.30
C VAL A 17 9.52 -11.26 -16.93
N ALA A 18 8.85 -11.39 -18.07
CA ALA A 18 8.76 -12.66 -18.78
C ALA A 18 10.14 -13.15 -19.30
N GLY A 19 11.07 -12.24 -19.53
CA GLY A 19 12.44 -12.57 -19.96
C GLY A 19 13.27 -13.32 -18.90
N VAL A 20 12.93 -13.19 -17.61
CA VAL A 20 13.65 -13.83 -16.48
C VAL A 20 12.84 -14.98 -15.83
N LEU A 21 11.80 -15.50 -16.50
CA LEU A 21 10.96 -16.59 -15.95
C LEU A 21 11.75 -17.86 -15.61
N GLY A 22 12.78 -18.19 -16.38
CA GLY A 22 13.64 -19.35 -16.13
C GLY A 22 14.42 -19.20 -14.83
N GLU A 23 15.03 -18.03 -14.63
CA GLU A 23 15.77 -17.69 -13.41
C GLU A 23 14.85 -17.64 -12.18
N LEU A 24 13.64 -17.05 -12.34
CA LEU A 24 12.62 -17.03 -11.30
C LEU A 24 12.21 -18.43 -10.86
N ARG A 25 11.99 -19.36 -11.81
CA ARG A 25 11.68 -20.76 -11.51
C ARG A 25 12.79 -21.43 -10.73
N ALA A 26 14.04 -21.24 -11.17
CA ALA A 26 15.21 -21.80 -10.50
C ALA A 26 15.37 -21.24 -9.08
N ALA A 27 15.25 -19.93 -8.90
CA ALA A 27 15.33 -19.29 -7.60
C ALA A 27 14.22 -19.78 -6.65
N LEU A 28 12.98 -19.85 -7.11
CA LEU A 28 11.84 -20.30 -6.32
C LEU A 28 11.88 -21.81 -5.99
N ALA A 29 12.68 -22.60 -6.67
CA ALA A 29 12.89 -24.01 -6.33
C ALA A 29 13.47 -24.17 -4.92
N GLY A 30 14.30 -23.22 -4.45
CA GLY A 30 14.82 -23.16 -3.09
C GLY A 30 13.83 -22.70 -2.02
N GLY A 31 12.62 -22.29 -2.41
CA GLY A 31 11.55 -21.88 -1.51
C GLY A 31 11.63 -20.41 -1.08
N VAL A 32 12.74 -19.70 -1.29
CA VAL A 32 12.87 -18.25 -0.98
C VAL A 32 13.54 -17.55 -2.15
N ALA A 33 13.01 -16.39 -2.57
CA ALA A 33 13.64 -15.55 -3.59
C ALA A 33 13.32 -14.07 -3.39
N VAL A 34 14.22 -13.21 -3.86
CA VAL A 34 13.97 -11.77 -3.97
C VAL A 34 13.96 -11.38 -5.46
N VAL A 35 12.94 -10.64 -5.87
CA VAL A 35 12.80 -10.15 -7.25
C VAL A 35 13.06 -8.65 -7.25
N GLN A 36 14.14 -8.25 -7.89
CA GLN A 36 14.46 -6.85 -8.13
C GLN A 36 14.00 -6.47 -9.53
N ALA A 37 13.02 -5.58 -9.62
CA ALA A 37 12.48 -5.19 -10.91
C ALA A 37 11.88 -3.79 -10.84
N PRO A 38 12.24 -2.88 -11.75
CA PRO A 38 11.65 -1.54 -11.82
C PRO A 38 10.12 -1.58 -11.89
N PRO A 39 9.43 -0.52 -11.48
CA PRO A 39 7.99 -0.44 -11.59
C PRO A 39 7.53 -0.57 -13.05
N GLY A 40 6.49 -1.37 -13.31
CA GLY A 40 5.93 -1.57 -14.67
C GLY A 40 6.49 -2.75 -15.45
N THR A 41 7.49 -3.46 -14.92
CA THR A 41 8.02 -4.70 -15.52
C THR A 41 7.04 -5.87 -15.53
N GLY A 42 5.94 -5.78 -14.75
CA GLY A 42 4.94 -6.82 -14.64
C GLY A 42 5.18 -7.82 -13.50
N LYS A 43 6.10 -7.53 -12.55
CA LYS A 43 6.37 -8.39 -11.39
C LYS A 43 5.09 -8.81 -10.65
N THR A 44 4.25 -7.85 -10.26
CA THR A 44 2.97 -8.09 -9.58
C THR A 44 1.98 -8.94 -10.41
N THR A 45 2.10 -8.88 -11.75
CA THR A 45 1.21 -9.61 -12.68
C THR A 45 1.65 -11.03 -12.92
N LEU A 46 2.96 -11.31 -13.00
CA LEU A 46 3.50 -12.59 -13.47
C LEU A 46 4.10 -13.46 -12.35
N VAL A 47 4.71 -12.87 -11.32
CA VAL A 47 5.33 -13.65 -10.23
C VAL A 47 4.29 -14.44 -9.41
N PRO A 48 3.13 -13.89 -9.00
CA PRO A 48 2.15 -14.65 -8.24
C PRO A 48 1.58 -15.87 -8.99
N PRO A 49 1.14 -15.78 -10.27
CA PRO A 49 0.67 -16.97 -11.00
C PRO A 49 1.79 -17.97 -11.29
N LEU A 50 3.04 -17.53 -11.54
CA LEU A 50 4.18 -18.43 -11.62
C LEU A 50 4.38 -19.22 -10.33
N THR A 51 4.30 -18.55 -9.18
CA THR A 51 4.42 -19.19 -7.87
C THR A 51 3.30 -20.20 -7.64
N ALA A 52 2.06 -19.88 -8.06
CA ALA A 52 0.93 -20.80 -7.95
C ALA A 52 1.12 -22.05 -8.83
N ASP A 53 1.63 -21.88 -10.04
CA ASP A 53 1.95 -23.01 -10.92
C ASP A 53 3.04 -23.91 -10.34
N LEU A 54 4.07 -23.34 -9.71
CA LEU A 54 5.11 -24.09 -9.02
C LEU A 54 4.57 -24.91 -7.84
N LEU A 55 3.68 -24.32 -7.03
CA LEU A 55 3.00 -25.04 -5.93
C LEU A 55 2.16 -26.20 -6.47
N HIS A 56 1.43 -25.95 -7.55
CA HIS A 56 0.62 -27.00 -8.19
C HIS A 56 1.48 -28.15 -8.75
N ALA A 57 2.60 -27.83 -9.38
CA ALA A 57 3.54 -28.84 -9.89
C ALA A 57 4.17 -29.67 -8.76
N ARG A 58 4.53 -29.04 -7.62
CA ARG A 58 5.01 -29.76 -6.42
C ARG A 58 3.97 -30.72 -5.84
N ALA A 59 2.70 -30.32 -5.78
CA ALA A 59 1.61 -31.14 -5.28
C ALA A 59 1.30 -32.35 -6.20
N ALA A 60 1.57 -32.25 -7.50
CA ALA A 60 1.37 -33.31 -8.49
C ALA A 60 2.58 -34.24 -8.65
N GLY A 61 3.69 -34.00 -7.93
CA GLY A 61 4.92 -34.79 -8.01
C GLY A 61 4.80 -36.21 -7.41
N PRO A 62 5.81 -37.09 -7.64
CA PRO A 62 5.79 -38.48 -7.20
C PRO A 62 5.84 -38.66 -5.65
N ALA A 63 6.26 -37.65 -4.93
CA ALA A 63 6.09 -37.52 -3.48
C ALA A 63 5.18 -36.33 -3.21
N PRO A 64 3.83 -36.49 -3.20
CA PRO A 64 2.93 -35.39 -2.97
C PRO A 64 3.17 -34.84 -1.54
N GLY A 65 3.89 -33.74 -1.48
CA GLY A 65 4.03 -32.97 -0.25
C GLY A 65 2.72 -32.26 0.11
N PRO A 66 2.52 -31.82 1.35
CA PRO A 66 1.30 -31.16 1.81
C PRO A 66 1.02 -29.79 1.14
N VAL A 67 1.68 -29.43 0.06
CA VAL A 67 1.79 -28.07 -0.51
C VAL A 67 0.76 -27.80 -1.61
N SER A 68 -0.50 -28.13 -1.39
CA SER A 68 -1.58 -27.49 -2.17
C SER A 68 -2.10 -26.29 -1.36
N GLY A 69 -1.57 -25.11 -1.61
CA GLY A 69 -1.96 -23.92 -0.88
C GLY A 69 -2.13 -22.72 -1.80
N ARG A 70 -2.78 -21.71 -1.27
CA ARG A 70 -2.99 -20.42 -1.91
C ARG A 70 -1.68 -19.61 -1.89
N VAL A 71 -1.45 -18.84 -2.93
CA VAL A 71 -0.45 -17.76 -2.94
C VAL A 71 -1.09 -16.51 -2.39
N VAL A 72 -0.59 -16.00 -1.26
CA VAL A 72 -1.04 -14.75 -0.66
C VAL A 72 -0.05 -13.65 -1.04
N VAL A 73 -0.55 -12.58 -1.69
CA VAL A 73 0.26 -11.47 -2.19
C VAL A 73 -0.07 -10.21 -1.41
N THR A 74 0.90 -9.61 -0.74
CA THR A 74 0.67 -8.32 -0.07
C THR A 74 0.77 -7.16 -1.04
N GLN A 75 -0.11 -6.17 -0.83
CA GLN A 75 -0.08 -4.88 -1.51
C GLN A 75 -0.21 -3.76 -0.47
N PRO A 76 0.63 -2.72 -0.49
CA PRO A 76 0.64 -1.71 0.58
C PRO A 76 -0.66 -0.94 0.69
N ARG A 77 -1.47 -0.92 -0.37
CA ARG A 77 -2.73 -0.14 -0.42
C ARG A 77 -3.91 -0.97 -0.89
N ARG A 78 -5.08 -0.77 -0.27
CA ARG A 78 -6.34 -1.48 -0.61
C ARG A 78 -6.69 -1.38 -2.10
N VAL A 79 -6.48 -0.20 -2.71
CA VAL A 79 -6.75 0.04 -4.13
C VAL A 79 -5.83 -0.82 -5.00
N ALA A 80 -4.54 -0.89 -4.65
CA ALA A 80 -3.56 -1.72 -5.36
C ALA A 80 -3.92 -3.21 -5.32
N ALA A 81 -4.28 -3.73 -4.15
CA ALA A 81 -4.71 -5.12 -4.00
C ALA A 81 -5.93 -5.46 -4.88
N ARG A 82 -6.95 -4.57 -4.91
CA ARG A 82 -8.12 -4.74 -5.77
C ARG A 82 -7.78 -4.66 -7.25
N SER A 83 -6.96 -3.69 -7.65
CA SER A 83 -6.55 -3.50 -9.05
C SER A 83 -5.70 -4.66 -9.55
N ALA A 84 -4.75 -5.15 -8.75
CA ALA A 84 -3.93 -6.31 -9.08
C ALA A 84 -4.80 -7.57 -9.26
N ALA A 85 -5.73 -7.81 -8.33
CA ALA A 85 -6.67 -8.93 -8.44
C ALA A 85 -7.54 -8.85 -9.71
N ARG A 86 -8.07 -7.66 -10.03
CA ARG A 86 -8.87 -7.45 -11.25
C ARG A 86 -8.05 -7.62 -12.52
N ARG A 87 -6.84 -7.06 -12.54
CA ARG A 87 -5.94 -7.19 -13.69
C ARG A 87 -5.60 -8.64 -13.97
N LEU A 88 -5.20 -9.40 -12.95
CA LEU A 88 -4.87 -10.80 -13.11
C LEU A 88 -6.10 -11.64 -13.48
N ALA A 89 -7.26 -11.40 -12.86
CA ALA A 89 -8.51 -12.06 -13.22
C ALA A 89 -8.91 -11.81 -14.69
N HIS A 90 -8.75 -10.56 -15.16
CA HIS A 90 -9.00 -10.22 -16.56
C HIS A 90 -8.05 -10.97 -17.52
N LEU A 91 -6.75 -10.99 -17.21
CA LEU A 91 -5.75 -11.69 -18.04
C LEU A 91 -5.97 -13.21 -18.08
N THR A 92 -6.52 -13.80 -17.02
CA THR A 92 -6.87 -15.22 -16.95
C THR A 92 -8.25 -15.54 -17.54
N GLY A 93 -9.01 -14.52 -17.96
CA GLY A 93 -10.39 -14.70 -18.45
C GLY A 93 -11.37 -15.12 -17.35
N THR A 94 -11.06 -14.85 -16.08
CA THR A 94 -11.91 -15.22 -14.94
C THR A 94 -12.49 -13.99 -14.23
N ARG A 95 -13.41 -14.21 -13.29
CA ARG A 95 -13.93 -13.16 -12.41
C ARG A 95 -13.16 -13.14 -11.09
N VAL A 96 -13.05 -11.96 -10.48
CA VAL A 96 -12.53 -11.82 -9.11
C VAL A 96 -13.42 -12.61 -8.15
N GLY A 97 -12.78 -13.43 -7.29
CA GLY A 97 -13.44 -14.42 -6.43
C GLY A 97 -13.44 -15.84 -7.00
N GLY A 98 -13.00 -16.01 -8.27
CA GLY A 98 -12.67 -17.31 -8.86
C GLY A 98 -11.26 -17.78 -8.46
N ILE A 99 -10.40 -18.08 -9.45
CA ILE A 99 -8.99 -18.47 -9.19
C ILE A 99 -8.12 -17.32 -8.68
N VAL A 100 -8.56 -16.08 -8.89
CA VAL A 100 -7.91 -14.86 -8.36
C VAL A 100 -8.91 -14.12 -7.48
N GLY A 101 -8.45 -13.71 -6.30
CA GLY A 101 -9.27 -12.98 -5.34
C GLY A 101 -8.51 -11.89 -4.61
N HIS A 102 -9.21 -11.19 -3.73
CA HIS A 102 -8.59 -10.24 -2.79
C HIS A 102 -9.31 -10.24 -1.44
N THR A 103 -8.56 -9.86 -0.41
CA THR A 103 -9.10 -9.52 0.90
C THR A 103 -8.44 -8.24 1.40
N VAL A 104 -9.26 -7.22 1.58
CA VAL A 104 -8.85 -5.95 2.20
C VAL A 104 -9.86 -5.57 3.28
N ARG A 105 -9.51 -4.61 4.14
CA ARG A 105 -10.43 -4.16 5.20
C ARG A 105 -11.81 -3.81 4.63
N GLY A 106 -12.84 -4.55 5.06
CA GLY A 106 -14.23 -4.35 4.68
C GLY A 106 -14.66 -4.93 3.32
N ASP A 107 -13.73 -5.56 2.56
CA ASP A 107 -14.08 -6.15 1.26
C ASP A 107 -13.29 -7.43 1.02
N ARG A 108 -14.01 -8.57 0.95
CA ARG A 108 -13.44 -9.88 0.67
C ARG A 108 -14.13 -10.50 -0.54
N ARG A 109 -13.32 -10.87 -1.52
CA ARG A 109 -13.77 -11.58 -2.72
C ARG A 109 -12.84 -12.75 -3.01
N THR A 110 -13.09 -13.86 -2.33
CA THR A 110 -12.36 -15.13 -2.46
C THR A 110 -13.34 -16.28 -2.41
N GLY A 111 -12.96 -17.42 -2.99
CA GLY A 111 -13.72 -18.66 -2.94
C GLY A 111 -12.83 -19.87 -2.70
N ALA A 112 -13.42 -21.08 -2.65
CA ALA A 112 -12.67 -22.33 -2.47
C ALA A 112 -11.63 -22.59 -3.57
N ARG A 113 -11.87 -22.08 -4.79
CA ARG A 113 -10.96 -22.23 -5.93
C ARG A 113 -9.93 -21.11 -6.08
N THR A 114 -9.84 -20.18 -5.10
CA THR A 114 -8.88 -19.07 -5.20
C THR A 114 -7.46 -19.58 -4.97
N LEU A 115 -6.61 -19.45 -5.99
CA LEU A 115 -5.21 -19.83 -5.99
C LEU A 115 -4.28 -18.66 -5.69
N VAL A 116 -4.64 -17.44 -6.16
CA VAL A 116 -3.90 -16.20 -5.87
C VAL A 116 -4.82 -15.23 -5.16
N GLU A 117 -4.43 -14.77 -3.98
CA GLU A 117 -5.18 -13.83 -3.17
C GLU A 117 -4.35 -12.58 -2.86
N PHE A 118 -4.80 -11.42 -3.32
CA PHE A 118 -4.17 -10.14 -2.99
C PHE A 118 -4.73 -9.58 -1.68
N VAL A 119 -3.84 -9.21 -0.75
CA VAL A 119 -4.22 -8.70 0.58
C VAL A 119 -3.45 -7.44 0.93
N THR A 120 -3.87 -6.69 1.95
CA THR A 120 -3.02 -5.67 2.55
C THR A 120 -2.16 -6.28 3.67
N PRO A 121 -0.99 -5.69 3.99
CA PRO A 121 -0.09 -6.18 5.04
C PRO A 121 -0.82 -6.44 6.36
N GLY A 122 -1.65 -5.52 6.83
CA GLY A 122 -2.41 -5.69 8.06
C GLY A 122 -3.45 -6.83 8.05
N VAL A 123 -3.89 -7.31 6.89
CA VAL A 123 -4.71 -8.53 6.78
C VAL A 123 -3.85 -9.77 7.02
N LEU A 124 -2.66 -9.82 6.44
CA LEU A 124 -1.75 -10.94 6.61
C LEU A 124 -1.19 -11.00 8.03
N LEU A 125 -0.82 -9.85 8.62
CA LEU A 125 -0.40 -9.77 10.03
C LEU A 125 -1.43 -10.37 10.97
N ARG A 126 -2.71 -10.04 10.80
CA ARG A 126 -3.77 -10.63 11.64
C ARG A 126 -3.91 -12.12 11.44
N ARG A 127 -3.75 -12.64 10.22
CA ARG A 127 -3.75 -14.09 9.97
C ARG A 127 -2.60 -14.77 10.70
N LEU A 128 -1.41 -14.19 10.65
CA LEU A 128 -0.23 -14.68 11.37
C LEU A 128 -0.43 -14.72 12.89
N LEU A 129 -1.03 -13.66 13.45
CA LEU A 129 -1.33 -13.61 14.89
C LEU A 129 -2.42 -14.60 15.32
N GLN A 130 -3.36 -14.93 14.43
CA GLN A 130 -4.39 -15.94 14.69
C GLN A 130 -3.84 -17.35 14.57
N ASP A 131 -3.04 -17.60 13.55
CA ASP A 131 -2.40 -18.90 13.31
C ASP A 131 -1.09 -18.69 12.54
N PRO A 132 0.07 -18.75 13.24
CA PRO A 132 1.39 -18.64 12.61
C PRO A 132 1.65 -19.71 11.55
N GLY A 133 0.97 -20.85 11.63
CA GLY A 133 1.05 -21.92 10.64
C GLY A 133 0.49 -21.54 9.27
N LEU A 134 -0.30 -20.47 9.14
CA LEU A 134 -0.94 -20.01 7.91
C LEU A 134 -1.61 -21.18 7.13
N PRO A 135 -2.60 -21.86 7.71
CA PRO A 135 -3.20 -23.04 7.09
C PRO A 135 -3.79 -22.69 5.72
N GLY A 136 -3.58 -23.57 4.74
CA GLY A 136 -4.03 -23.37 3.35
C GLY A 136 -3.24 -22.33 2.56
N THR A 137 -2.12 -21.81 3.10
CA THR A 137 -1.18 -20.93 2.40
C THR A 137 0.09 -21.69 2.05
N GLY A 138 0.38 -21.81 0.75
CA GLY A 138 1.60 -22.46 0.26
C GLY A 138 2.70 -21.47 -0.10
N ALA A 139 2.33 -20.20 -0.35
CA ALA A 139 3.30 -19.15 -0.61
C ALA A 139 2.83 -17.78 -0.13
N VAL A 140 3.79 -16.95 0.25
CA VAL A 140 3.60 -15.53 0.51
C VAL A 140 4.50 -14.71 -0.41
N VAL A 141 3.92 -13.75 -1.10
CA VAL A 141 4.63 -12.78 -1.93
C VAL A 141 4.49 -11.40 -1.28
N LEU A 142 5.58 -10.87 -0.77
CA LEU A 142 5.67 -9.50 -0.23
C LEU A 142 5.97 -8.54 -1.37
N ASP A 143 4.96 -7.83 -1.88
CA ASP A 143 5.16 -6.87 -2.97
C ASP A 143 5.45 -5.46 -2.44
N GLU A 144 6.23 -4.70 -3.21
CA GLU A 144 6.62 -3.32 -2.94
C GLU A 144 7.32 -3.13 -1.58
N VAL A 145 8.19 -4.08 -1.17
CA VAL A 145 8.88 -4.01 0.15
C VAL A 145 9.74 -2.76 0.32
N HIS A 146 10.15 -2.13 -0.79
CA HIS A 146 10.92 -0.88 -0.79
C HIS A 146 10.10 0.36 -0.36
N GLU A 147 8.75 0.28 -0.30
CA GLU A 147 7.94 1.36 0.27
C GLU A 147 8.15 1.52 1.79
N ARG A 148 8.75 0.54 2.46
CA ARG A 148 9.16 0.57 3.87
C ARG A 148 8.01 0.93 4.82
N GLY A 149 6.81 0.43 4.51
CA GLY A 149 5.66 0.56 5.40
C GLY A 149 5.83 -0.28 6.68
N LEU A 150 5.41 0.24 7.81
CA LEU A 150 5.57 -0.38 9.13
C LEU A 150 5.06 -1.83 9.17
N GLU A 151 3.83 -2.08 8.73
CA GLU A 151 3.25 -3.42 8.69
C GLU A 151 4.02 -4.38 7.76
N SER A 152 4.57 -3.87 6.65
CA SER A 152 5.37 -4.67 5.71
C SER A 152 6.72 -5.06 6.31
N ASP A 153 7.38 -4.14 7.03
CA ASP A 153 8.65 -4.41 7.70
C ASP A 153 8.48 -5.45 8.83
N LEU A 154 7.38 -5.40 9.59
CA LEU A 154 7.03 -6.44 10.57
C LEU A 154 6.81 -7.81 9.91
N LEU A 155 6.09 -7.84 8.78
CA LEU A 155 5.86 -9.09 8.04
C LEU A 155 7.16 -9.73 7.55
N VAL A 156 8.15 -8.95 7.13
CA VAL A 156 9.46 -9.51 6.74
C VAL A 156 10.06 -10.32 7.89
N GLY A 157 10.13 -9.74 9.10
CA GLY A 157 10.71 -10.44 10.26
C GLY A 157 9.90 -11.65 10.71
N MET A 158 8.58 -11.51 10.82
CA MET A 158 7.68 -12.58 11.26
C MET A 158 7.66 -13.75 10.27
N LEU A 159 7.62 -13.49 8.96
CA LEU A 159 7.64 -14.54 7.94
C LEU A 159 9.01 -15.21 7.80
N ALA A 160 10.10 -14.51 8.04
CA ALA A 160 11.43 -15.13 8.11
C ALA A 160 11.51 -16.16 9.27
N GLU A 161 10.90 -15.87 10.42
CA GLU A 161 10.80 -16.81 11.54
C GLU A 161 9.84 -17.98 11.21
N VAL A 162 8.65 -17.69 10.67
CA VAL A 162 7.69 -18.74 10.24
C VAL A 162 8.34 -19.70 9.25
N ARG A 163 9.15 -19.19 8.33
CA ARG A 163 9.83 -20.00 7.33
C ARG A 163 10.81 -21.01 7.93
N GLN A 164 11.40 -20.74 9.12
CA GLN A 164 12.25 -21.70 9.83
C GLN A 164 11.44 -22.90 10.36
N LEU A 165 10.16 -22.69 10.67
CA LEU A 165 9.26 -23.74 11.15
C LEU A 165 8.47 -24.42 10.01
N ARG A 166 8.27 -23.71 8.90
CA ARG A 166 7.53 -24.14 7.72
C ARG A 166 8.43 -24.11 6.48
N GLU A 167 9.33 -25.09 6.38
CA GLU A 167 10.25 -25.23 5.24
C GLU A 167 9.52 -25.39 3.87
N ASP A 168 8.26 -25.83 3.90
CA ASP A 168 7.40 -25.95 2.74
C ASP A 168 6.87 -24.60 2.22
N LEU A 169 6.81 -23.56 3.06
CA LEU A 169 6.28 -22.24 2.69
C LEU A 169 7.22 -21.54 1.72
N VAL A 170 6.72 -21.19 0.53
CA VAL A 170 7.46 -20.37 -0.42
C VAL A 170 7.35 -18.90 -0.04
N LEU A 171 8.47 -18.21 0.07
CA LEU A 171 8.52 -16.79 0.45
C LEU A 171 9.22 -15.98 -0.63
N VAL A 172 8.53 -14.96 -1.15
CA VAL A 172 9.04 -14.10 -2.20
C VAL A 172 8.94 -12.65 -1.76
N ALA A 173 10.03 -11.89 -1.86
CA ALA A 173 9.98 -10.43 -1.74
C ALA A 173 10.19 -9.77 -3.10
N MET A 174 9.41 -8.73 -3.41
CA MET A 174 9.53 -7.98 -4.66
C MET A 174 9.85 -6.51 -4.36
N SER A 175 10.95 -6.01 -4.91
CA SER A 175 11.44 -4.66 -4.74
C SER A 175 11.62 -3.96 -6.08
N ALA A 176 11.40 -2.64 -6.10
CA ALA A 176 11.70 -1.80 -7.26
C ALA A 176 13.05 -1.05 -7.15
N THR A 177 13.76 -1.22 -6.05
CA THR A 177 15.01 -0.52 -5.75
C THR A 177 16.18 -1.48 -5.51
N LEU A 178 17.39 -0.93 -5.45
CA LEU A 178 18.65 -1.66 -5.22
C LEU A 178 18.79 -2.28 -3.81
N ASP A 179 17.78 -2.16 -2.95
CA ASP A 179 17.78 -2.75 -1.59
C ASP A 179 17.51 -4.27 -1.56
N ALA A 180 17.37 -4.91 -2.72
CA ALA A 180 17.11 -6.35 -2.82
C ALA A 180 18.14 -7.21 -2.05
N PRO A 181 19.46 -6.95 -2.05
CA PRO A 181 20.42 -7.72 -1.27
C PRO A 181 20.14 -7.71 0.23
N ARG A 182 19.62 -6.60 0.78
CA ARG A 182 19.24 -6.50 2.19
C ARG A 182 18.09 -7.44 2.52
N PHE A 183 17.04 -7.45 1.72
CA PHE A 183 15.92 -8.38 1.90
C PHE A 183 16.34 -9.83 1.66
N ALA A 184 17.27 -10.08 0.74
CA ALA A 184 17.84 -11.40 0.51
C ALA A 184 18.56 -11.94 1.76
N ALA A 185 19.34 -11.11 2.44
CA ALA A 185 20.00 -11.46 3.68
C ALA A 185 18.98 -11.72 4.83
N LEU A 186 17.92 -10.92 4.93
CA LEU A 186 16.90 -11.07 5.98
C LEU A 186 16.05 -12.33 5.83
N LEU A 187 15.73 -12.70 4.59
CA LEU A 187 14.80 -13.80 4.30
C LEU A 187 15.50 -15.14 4.04
N GLY A 188 16.80 -15.12 3.75
CA GLY A 188 17.56 -16.30 3.33
C GLY A 188 17.97 -17.24 4.47
N GLY A 189 17.96 -16.79 5.73
CA GLY A 189 18.46 -17.59 6.86
C GLY A 189 19.99 -17.65 6.91
N ASP A 190 20.58 -18.85 6.86
CA ASP A 190 22.04 -19.06 6.95
C ASP A 190 22.81 -18.51 5.75
N ALA A 191 22.17 -18.39 4.59
CA ALA A 191 22.72 -17.80 3.39
C ALA A 191 21.71 -16.84 2.74
N PRO A 192 22.14 -15.75 2.08
CA PRO A 192 21.24 -14.84 1.40
C PRO A 192 20.37 -15.57 0.36
N ALA A 193 19.08 -15.23 0.30
CA ALA A 193 18.18 -15.72 -0.73
C ALA A 193 18.66 -15.30 -2.14
N PRO A 194 18.40 -16.10 -3.18
CA PRO A 194 18.74 -15.70 -4.54
C PRO A 194 17.98 -14.43 -4.93
N VAL A 195 18.71 -13.50 -5.55
CA VAL A 195 18.15 -12.27 -6.12
C VAL A 195 18.03 -12.45 -7.63
N VAL A 196 16.81 -12.32 -8.15
CA VAL A 196 16.57 -12.30 -9.60
C VAL A 196 16.38 -10.85 -10.01
N ASP A 197 17.30 -10.34 -10.81
CA ASP A 197 17.23 -8.99 -11.36
C ASP A 197 16.53 -9.00 -12.73
N CYS A 198 15.49 -8.18 -12.85
CA CYS A 198 14.79 -7.98 -14.12
C CYS A 198 15.14 -6.59 -14.66
N PRO A 199 16.19 -6.46 -15.46
CA PRO A 199 16.55 -5.20 -16.05
C PRO A 199 15.45 -4.69 -16.97
N SER A 200 15.08 -3.45 -16.80
CA SER A 200 14.15 -2.77 -17.70
C SER A 200 14.68 -1.38 -17.99
N ALA A 201 15.08 -1.17 -19.22
CA ALA A 201 15.43 0.16 -19.67
C ALA A 201 14.15 1.00 -19.80
N LEU A 202 14.12 2.13 -19.11
CA LEU A 202 13.14 3.16 -19.39
C LEU A 202 13.45 3.78 -20.76
N HIS A 203 12.41 4.20 -21.47
CA HIS A 203 12.60 5.03 -22.65
C HIS A 203 13.22 6.39 -22.27
N PRO A 204 13.77 7.16 -23.23
CA PRO A 204 14.30 8.48 -22.96
C PRO A 204 13.31 9.38 -22.23
N LEU A 205 13.79 10.06 -21.20
CA LEU A 205 12.99 10.94 -20.35
C LEU A 205 13.54 12.38 -20.41
N THR A 206 12.74 13.32 -20.87
CA THR A 206 13.07 14.74 -20.83
C THR A 206 12.65 15.34 -19.50
N VAL A 207 13.58 15.99 -18.80
CA VAL A 207 13.30 16.66 -17.52
C VAL A 207 13.22 18.17 -17.77
N ARG A 208 12.13 18.80 -17.30
CA ARG A 208 11.94 20.26 -17.29
C ARG A 208 11.69 20.75 -15.88
N TRP A 209 12.20 21.92 -15.58
CA TRP A 209 12.03 22.61 -14.31
C TRP A 209 11.09 23.79 -14.48
N ALA A 210 10.06 23.88 -13.64
CA ALA A 210 9.05 24.93 -13.64
C ALA A 210 8.77 25.38 -12.19
N PRO A 211 9.74 25.99 -11.50
CA PRO A 211 9.57 26.41 -10.12
C PRO A 211 8.50 27.48 -9.99
N ALA A 212 7.70 27.40 -8.92
CA ALA A 212 6.75 28.44 -8.58
C ALA A 212 7.47 29.70 -8.04
N PRO A 213 6.95 30.90 -8.29
CA PRO A 213 7.60 32.14 -7.84
C PRO A 213 7.49 32.38 -6.34
N GLY A 214 6.68 31.60 -5.60
CA GLY A 214 6.41 31.76 -4.18
C GLY A 214 6.65 30.52 -3.34
N ARG A 215 6.27 30.60 -2.06
CA ARG A 215 6.39 29.46 -1.13
C ARG A 215 5.43 28.34 -1.52
N ARG A 216 5.92 27.08 -1.55
CA ARG A 216 5.11 25.89 -1.82
C ARG A 216 4.22 25.53 -0.64
N THR A 217 4.70 25.75 0.58
CA THR A 217 4.01 25.41 1.83
C THR A 217 4.10 26.54 2.84
N ASP A 218 3.10 26.63 3.72
CA ASP A 218 3.05 27.47 4.90
C ASP A 218 2.62 26.65 6.14
N GLU A 219 2.30 27.31 7.25
CA GLU A 219 1.83 26.66 8.49
C GLU A 219 0.51 25.89 8.34
N ARG A 220 -0.28 26.23 7.31
CA ARG A 220 -1.58 25.60 7.00
C ARG A 220 -1.46 24.44 6.01
N GLY A 221 -0.28 24.21 5.44
CA GLY A 221 0.01 23.17 4.46
C GLY A 221 0.42 23.70 3.09
N VAL A 222 -0.07 23.12 2.02
CA VAL A 222 0.26 23.53 0.64
C VAL A 222 -0.48 24.82 0.29
N THR A 223 0.25 25.82 -0.23
CA THR A 223 -0.35 27.12 -0.56
C THR A 223 -1.21 27.05 -1.81
N ARG A 224 -2.31 27.79 -1.84
CA ARG A 224 -3.18 27.86 -3.04
C ARG A 224 -2.46 28.40 -4.27
N PRO A 225 -1.63 29.49 -4.19
CA PRO A 225 -0.86 29.94 -5.35
C PRO A 225 0.05 28.85 -5.94
N PHE A 226 0.65 28.00 -5.11
CA PHE A 226 1.44 26.89 -5.61
C PHE A 226 0.58 25.85 -6.31
N LEU A 227 -0.60 25.51 -5.80
CA LEU A 227 -1.52 24.57 -6.45
C LEU A 227 -2.04 25.12 -7.79
N ASP A 228 -2.33 26.42 -7.86
CA ASP A 228 -2.70 27.09 -9.11
C ASP A 228 -1.55 27.07 -10.14
N HIS A 229 -0.30 27.27 -9.68
CA HIS A 229 0.89 27.12 -10.52
C HIS A 229 1.04 25.69 -11.06
N VAL A 230 0.86 24.66 -10.22
CA VAL A 230 0.89 23.26 -10.67
C VAL A 230 -0.19 22.98 -11.72
N ALA A 231 -1.41 23.50 -11.52
CA ALA A 231 -2.51 23.34 -12.47
C ALA A 231 -2.20 24.01 -13.81
N GLY A 232 -1.73 25.25 -13.80
CA GLY A 232 -1.33 25.97 -15.01
C GLY A 232 -0.19 25.28 -15.75
N THR A 233 0.87 24.89 -15.02
CA THR A 233 1.99 24.13 -15.58
C THR A 233 1.54 22.82 -16.23
N ALA A 234 0.61 22.09 -15.60
CA ALA A 234 0.07 20.85 -16.13
C ALA A 234 -0.77 21.08 -17.39
N ALA A 235 -1.62 22.12 -17.41
CA ALA A 235 -2.41 22.48 -18.58
C ALA A 235 -1.52 22.83 -19.78
N ASP A 236 -0.53 23.70 -19.58
CA ASP A 236 0.39 24.13 -20.63
C ASP A 236 1.27 22.99 -21.14
N ALA A 237 1.80 22.16 -20.25
CA ALA A 237 2.62 21.01 -20.61
C ALA A 237 1.81 19.97 -21.39
N HIS A 238 0.57 19.69 -20.96
CA HIS A 238 -0.31 18.74 -21.63
C HIS A 238 -0.73 19.26 -23.03
N ALA A 239 -1.06 20.53 -23.17
CA ALA A 239 -1.36 21.12 -24.47
C ALA A 239 -0.17 21.01 -25.44
N ARG A 240 1.06 21.26 -24.97
CA ARG A 240 2.28 21.06 -25.79
C ARG A 240 2.51 19.59 -26.14
N ALA A 241 2.21 18.67 -25.23
CA ALA A 241 2.35 17.24 -25.48
C ALA A 241 1.34 16.75 -26.53
N LEU A 242 0.07 17.17 -26.42
CA LEU A 242 -0.98 16.84 -27.40
C LEU A 242 -0.71 17.40 -28.79
N ALA A 243 -0.05 18.56 -28.91
CA ALA A 243 0.36 19.09 -30.19
C ALA A 243 1.42 18.23 -30.91
N ARG A 244 2.12 17.34 -30.17
CA ARG A 244 3.13 16.43 -30.72
C ARG A 244 2.57 15.00 -30.89
N ASP A 245 1.71 14.57 -30.00
CA ASP A 245 1.11 13.24 -29.96
C ASP A 245 -0.24 13.30 -29.21
N ASP A 246 -1.33 13.18 -29.94
CA ASP A 246 -2.71 13.25 -29.43
C ASP A 246 -3.06 12.05 -28.50
N ALA A 247 -2.23 11.01 -28.49
CA ALA A 247 -2.37 9.86 -27.61
C ALA A 247 -1.76 10.07 -26.22
N THR A 248 -1.16 11.23 -25.93
CA THR A 248 -0.49 11.49 -24.66
C THR A 248 -1.48 11.74 -23.52
N ASP A 249 -1.45 10.88 -22.50
CA ASP A 249 -2.08 11.14 -21.20
C ASP A 249 -1.07 11.75 -20.22
N ALA A 250 -1.55 12.59 -19.30
CA ALA A 250 -0.73 13.21 -18.26
C ALA A 250 -1.07 12.68 -16.87
N LEU A 251 -0.04 12.64 -16.00
CA LEU A 251 -0.18 12.26 -14.59
C LEU A 251 0.41 13.37 -13.72
N VAL A 252 -0.40 13.93 -12.82
CA VAL A 252 -0.02 15.03 -11.93
C VAL A 252 0.08 14.51 -10.50
N PHE A 253 1.23 14.68 -9.85
CA PHE A 253 1.46 14.22 -8.48
C PHE A 253 1.32 15.33 -7.45
N LEU A 254 0.47 15.08 -6.44
CA LEU A 254 0.18 15.97 -5.32
C LEU A 254 0.19 15.22 -3.99
N PRO A 255 0.42 15.91 -2.85
CA PRO A 255 0.60 15.22 -1.57
C PRO A 255 -0.70 14.67 -0.99
N GLY A 256 -1.88 15.26 -1.24
CA GLY A 256 -3.11 14.87 -0.57
C GLY A 256 -4.38 15.05 -1.40
N ALA A 257 -5.48 14.48 -0.89
CA ALA A 257 -6.77 14.47 -1.59
C ALA A 257 -7.36 15.88 -1.81
N TRP A 258 -7.14 16.80 -0.85
CA TRP A 258 -7.61 18.17 -1.00
C TRP A 258 -6.86 18.91 -2.12
N GLU A 259 -5.54 18.74 -2.17
CA GLU A 259 -4.69 19.31 -3.21
C GLU A 259 -5.03 18.72 -4.58
N VAL A 260 -5.31 17.42 -4.65
CA VAL A 260 -5.79 16.74 -5.87
C VAL A 260 -7.11 17.35 -6.35
N ALA A 261 -8.10 17.48 -5.47
CA ALA A 261 -9.39 18.06 -5.82
C ALA A 261 -9.28 19.53 -6.28
N HIS A 262 -8.38 20.33 -5.63
CA HIS A 262 -8.13 21.71 -6.05
C HIS A 262 -7.56 21.80 -7.47
N VAL A 263 -6.48 21.06 -7.74
CA VAL A 263 -5.82 21.07 -9.06
C VAL A 263 -6.72 20.45 -10.13
N ALA A 264 -7.43 19.37 -9.84
CA ALA A 264 -8.37 18.76 -10.78
C ALA A 264 -9.49 19.72 -11.18
N ARG A 265 -10.04 20.50 -10.25
CA ARG A 265 -11.03 21.53 -10.55
C ARG A 265 -10.46 22.60 -11.49
N ARG A 266 -9.26 23.14 -11.19
CA ARG A 266 -8.59 24.14 -12.04
C ARG A 266 -8.32 23.62 -13.45
N LEU A 267 -7.91 22.35 -13.58
CA LEU A 267 -7.69 21.72 -14.89
C LEU A 267 -8.99 21.54 -15.68
N ARG A 268 -10.11 21.19 -15.02
CA ARG A 268 -11.44 21.10 -15.68
C ARG A 268 -11.89 22.46 -16.22
N GLU A 269 -11.52 23.55 -15.55
CA GLU A 269 -11.80 24.92 -16.01
C GLU A 269 -10.96 25.32 -17.22
N SER A 270 -9.68 24.88 -17.30
CA SER A 270 -8.72 25.31 -18.31
C SER A 270 -8.53 24.35 -19.49
N CYS A 271 -8.71 23.03 -19.30
CA CYS A 271 -8.44 22.02 -20.33
C CYS A 271 -9.73 21.54 -21.00
N ARG A 272 -10.24 22.30 -21.97
CA ARG A 272 -11.42 21.90 -22.75
C ARG A 272 -11.10 20.68 -23.63
N GLY A 273 -12.00 19.70 -23.68
CA GLY A 273 -11.82 18.49 -24.49
C GLY A 273 -10.89 17.43 -23.86
N THR A 274 -10.44 17.65 -22.61
CA THR A 274 -9.63 16.70 -21.84
C THR A 274 -10.44 16.15 -20.67
N GLU A 275 -10.38 14.84 -20.45
CA GLU A 275 -10.98 14.22 -19.29
C GLU A 275 -10.03 14.34 -18.08
N VAL A 276 -10.49 15.00 -17.00
CA VAL A 276 -9.72 15.17 -15.76
C VAL A 276 -10.24 14.23 -14.69
N LEU A 277 -9.42 13.26 -14.30
CA LEU A 277 -9.73 12.22 -13.33
C LEU A 277 -8.93 12.40 -12.04
N GLU A 278 -9.56 12.09 -10.91
CA GLU A 278 -8.91 12.09 -9.59
C GLU A 278 -8.53 10.68 -9.17
N LEU A 279 -7.34 10.49 -8.59
CA LEU A 279 -6.86 9.19 -8.16
C LEU A 279 -6.21 9.27 -6.77
N HIS A 280 -6.99 8.95 -5.74
CA HIS A 280 -6.55 8.87 -4.34
C HIS A 280 -7.44 7.92 -3.54
N GLY A 281 -7.02 7.57 -2.32
CA GLY A 281 -7.67 6.53 -1.52
C GLY A 281 -9.13 6.80 -1.10
N ARG A 282 -9.63 8.04 -1.25
CA ARG A 282 -11.01 8.44 -0.91
C ARG A 282 -11.95 8.45 -2.12
N VAL A 283 -11.43 8.37 -3.33
CA VAL A 283 -12.25 8.31 -4.55
C VAL A 283 -13.00 6.99 -4.62
N ALA A 284 -14.21 7.02 -5.15
CA ALA A 284 -15.03 5.82 -5.33
C ALA A 284 -14.32 4.77 -6.22
N ALA A 285 -14.52 3.48 -5.93
CA ALA A 285 -13.82 2.40 -6.62
C ALA A 285 -14.03 2.44 -8.16
N ALA A 286 -15.24 2.79 -8.62
CA ALA A 286 -15.54 2.90 -10.04
C ALA A 286 -14.72 4.01 -10.74
N GLU A 287 -14.50 5.14 -10.07
CA GLU A 287 -13.68 6.24 -10.60
C GLU A 287 -12.19 5.88 -10.59
N GLN A 288 -11.72 5.20 -9.54
CA GLN A 288 -10.36 4.66 -9.49
C GLN A 288 -10.11 3.69 -10.65
N ASP A 289 -11.11 2.83 -10.94
CA ASP A 289 -11.06 1.90 -12.06
C ASP A 289 -10.98 2.62 -13.41
N ARG A 290 -11.76 3.69 -13.59
CA ARG A 290 -11.73 4.52 -14.79
C ARG A 290 -10.36 5.16 -14.99
N ALA A 291 -9.74 5.70 -13.93
CA ALA A 291 -8.41 6.30 -13.99
C ALA A 291 -7.32 5.28 -14.39
N THR A 292 -7.48 4.01 -14.00
CA THR A 292 -6.48 2.95 -14.24
C THR A 292 -6.77 2.07 -15.45
N ALA A 293 -7.95 2.14 -16.05
CA ALA A 293 -8.35 1.28 -17.18
C ALA A 293 -7.69 1.63 -18.52
N GLY A 294 -7.10 2.80 -18.68
CA GLY A 294 -6.62 3.29 -19.98
C GLY A 294 -7.74 3.89 -20.85
N ARG A 295 -7.35 4.59 -21.93
CA ARG A 295 -8.28 5.11 -22.95
C ARG A 295 -8.71 4.02 -23.92
N ARG A 296 -9.93 4.13 -24.41
CA ARG A 296 -10.43 3.40 -25.57
C ARG A 296 -10.25 4.25 -26.82
N PRO A 297 -10.21 3.65 -28.02
CA PRO A 297 -10.26 4.41 -29.25
C PRO A 297 -11.45 5.37 -29.27
N GLY A 298 -11.23 6.66 -29.53
CA GLY A 298 -12.24 7.72 -29.50
C GLY A 298 -12.45 8.42 -28.16
N ASP A 299 -11.89 7.92 -27.06
CA ASP A 299 -11.93 8.64 -25.78
C ASP A 299 -11.05 9.91 -25.84
N PRO A 300 -11.44 10.99 -25.14
CA PRO A 300 -10.62 12.20 -25.07
C PRO A 300 -9.28 11.95 -24.37
N PRO A 301 -8.26 12.79 -24.61
CA PRO A 301 -7.01 12.77 -23.84
C PRO A 301 -7.31 12.99 -22.36
N ARG A 302 -6.43 12.45 -21.48
CA ARG A 302 -6.69 12.45 -20.04
C ARG A 302 -5.58 13.13 -19.25
N VAL A 303 -5.99 13.82 -18.19
CA VAL A 303 -5.10 14.23 -17.10
C VAL A 303 -5.57 13.52 -15.82
N VAL A 304 -4.74 12.65 -15.29
CA VAL A 304 -5.00 11.98 -14.00
C VAL A 304 -4.26 12.73 -12.90
N VAL A 305 -4.99 13.30 -11.96
CA VAL A 305 -4.44 14.02 -10.80
C VAL A 305 -4.41 13.06 -9.62
N SER A 306 -3.22 12.75 -9.11
CA SER A 306 -3.04 11.65 -8.15
C SER A 306 -2.20 12.04 -6.95
N THR A 307 -2.40 11.32 -5.86
CA THR A 307 -1.44 11.23 -4.76
C THR A 307 -0.33 10.21 -5.09
N SER A 308 0.56 9.90 -4.12
CA SER A 308 1.55 8.83 -4.25
C SER A 308 0.95 7.44 -4.59
N LEU A 309 -0.37 7.32 -4.69
CA LEU A 309 -1.06 6.09 -5.09
C LEU A 309 -0.65 5.63 -6.49
N ALA A 310 -0.40 6.55 -7.43
CA ALA A 310 0.08 6.23 -8.77
C ALA A 310 1.62 6.19 -8.89
N GLU A 311 2.36 6.30 -7.78
CA GLU A 311 3.83 6.33 -7.79
C GLU A 311 4.44 4.93 -7.99
N SER A 312 3.94 3.91 -7.27
CA SER A 312 4.46 2.54 -7.32
C SER A 312 3.38 1.52 -7.67
N SER A 313 2.32 1.47 -6.89
CA SER A 313 1.37 0.36 -6.82
C SER A 313 0.32 0.32 -7.95
N LEU A 314 0.09 1.42 -8.69
CA LEU A 314 -0.89 1.48 -9.77
C LEU A 314 -0.25 1.92 -11.09
N THR A 315 -0.62 1.25 -12.17
CA THR A 315 -0.24 1.67 -13.53
C THR A 315 -1.39 2.45 -14.15
N VAL A 316 -1.10 3.67 -14.61
CA VAL A 316 -2.01 4.47 -15.44
C VAL A 316 -1.52 4.34 -16.88
N PRO A 317 -2.23 3.62 -17.75
CA PRO A 317 -1.81 3.43 -19.14
C PRO A 317 -1.89 4.75 -19.93
N GLY A 318 -1.06 4.88 -20.95
CA GLY A 318 -1.06 6.05 -21.87
C GLY A 318 -0.26 7.26 -21.36
N VAL A 319 0.26 7.23 -20.14
CA VAL A 319 1.03 8.35 -19.56
C VAL A 319 2.38 8.52 -20.26
N ARG A 320 2.60 9.70 -20.82
CA ARG A 320 3.86 10.17 -21.45
C ARG A 320 4.32 11.50 -20.86
N LEU A 321 3.48 12.13 -20.06
CA LEU A 321 3.77 13.38 -19.37
C LEU A 321 3.52 13.19 -17.86
N VAL A 322 4.50 13.57 -17.05
CA VAL A 322 4.37 13.65 -15.59
C VAL A 322 4.58 15.10 -15.15
N VAL A 323 3.72 15.59 -14.25
CA VAL A 323 3.92 16.87 -13.56
C VAL A 323 4.05 16.57 -12.06
N ASP A 324 5.18 16.94 -11.48
CA ASP A 324 5.51 16.61 -10.09
C ASP A 324 5.60 17.86 -9.21
N SER A 325 4.75 17.94 -8.19
CA SER A 325 4.79 19.01 -7.19
C SER A 325 6.04 18.97 -6.31
N GLY A 326 6.76 17.83 -6.26
CA GLY A 326 7.89 17.62 -5.34
C GLY A 326 7.48 17.51 -3.87
N LEU A 327 6.19 17.26 -3.60
CA LEU A 327 5.65 17.12 -2.25
C LEU A 327 5.08 15.72 -2.03
N SER A 328 5.17 15.25 -0.79
CA SER A 328 4.60 13.98 -0.31
C SER A 328 3.91 14.18 1.04
N ARG A 329 3.10 13.22 1.45
CA ARG A 329 2.63 13.09 2.83
C ARG A 329 3.31 11.92 3.50
N GLU A 330 3.83 12.18 4.68
CA GLU A 330 4.44 11.18 5.53
C GLU A 330 3.73 11.13 6.88
N PRO A 331 3.55 9.93 7.47
CA PRO A 331 3.12 9.82 8.84
C PRO A 331 4.21 10.40 9.76
N ARG A 332 3.83 11.29 10.68
CA ARG A 332 4.72 11.79 11.73
C ARG A 332 3.99 11.75 13.05
N ARG A 333 4.72 11.34 14.08
CA ARG A 333 4.23 11.39 15.45
C ARG A 333 4.13 12.83 15.91
N ASP A 334 2.93 13.23 16.32
CA ASP A 334 2.70 14.46 17.08
C ASP A 334 2.92 14.14 18.58
N ALA A 335 4.07 14.56 19.10
CA ALA A 335 4.43 14.28 20.49
C ALA A 335 3.46 14.93 21.49
N GLY A 336 2.84 16.07 21.14
CA GLY A 336 1.88 16.77 22.01
C GLY A 336 0.52 16.07 22.09
N ARG A 337 0.13 15.37 21.01
CA ARG A 337 -1.16 14.66 20.93
C ARG A 337 -1.03 13.15 21.13
N GLY A 338 0.19 12.62 21.15
CA GLY A 338 0.44 11.16 21.25
C GLY A 338 -0.14 10.35 20.10
N MET A 339 -0.35 10.97 18.93
CA MET A 339 -0.97 10.32 17.76
C MET A 339 -0.11 10.56 16.50
N THR A 340 -0.22 9.67 15.53
CA THR A 340 0.39 9.88 14.22
C THR A 340 -0.52 10.75 13.36
N GLY A 341 0.03 11.86 12.87
CA GLY A 341 -0.59 12.73 11.87
C GLY A 341 0.09 12.60 10.52
N LEU A 342 -0.61 12.95 9.44
CA LEU A 342 -0.01 13.07 8.11
C LEU A 342 0.48 14.49 7.89
N VAL A 343 1.79 14.65 7.68
CA VAL A 343 2.44 15.94 7.43
C VAL A 343 2.89 16.03 5.98
N THR A 344 2.68 17.18 5.35
CA THR A 344 3.22 17.44 4.01
C THR A 344 4.70 17.79 4.12
N VAL A 345 5.52 17.05 3.37
CA VAL A 345 6.99 17.18 3.33
C VAL A 345 7.48 17.24 1.88
N ALA A 346 8.75 17.60 1.67
CA ALA A 346 9.39 17.38 0.39
C ALA A 346 9.44 15.88 0.07
N ALA A 347 9.16 15.51 -1.17
CA ALA A 347 9.33 14.14 -1.63
C ALA A 347 10.81 13.73 -1.55
N SER A 348 11.10 12.44 -1.49
CA SER A 348 12.47 11.96 -1.68
C SER A 348 12.87 11.96 -3.15
N ARG A 349 14.18 11.97 -3.43
CA ARG A 349 14.69 11.83 -4.81
C ARG A 349 14.23 10.54 -5.45
N ALA A 350 14.29 9.42 -4.72
CA ALA A 350 13.82 8.13 -5.19
C ALA A 350 12.33 8.15 -5.57
N ALA A 351 11.47 8.78 -4.75
CA ALA A 351 10.05 8.95 -5.05
C ALA A 351 9.83 9.81 -6.31
N ALA A 352 10.55 10.93 -6.43
CA ALA A 352 10.43 11.81 -7.60
C ALA A 352 10.96 11.14 -8.89
N GLU A 353 11.97 10.29 -8.80
CA GLU A 353 12.45 9.45 -9.92
C GLU A 353 11.43 8.38 -10.31
N GLN A 354 10.80 7.71 -9.34
CA GLN A 354 9.73 6.76 -9.61
C GLN A 354 8.53 7.41 -10.30
N ARG A 355 8.13 8.63 -9.87
CA ARG A 355 7.09 9.43 -10.52
C ARG A 355 7.47 9.77 -11.94
N ALA A 356 8.67 10.28 -12.16
CA ALA A 356 9.20 10.63 -13.47
C ALA A 356 9.23 9.42 -14.42
N GLY A 357 9.66 8.27 -13.93
CA GLY A 357 9.68 7.01 -14.68
C GLY A 357 8.30 6.57 -15.19
N ARG A 358 7.19 7.09 -14.63
CA ARG A 358 5.85 6.81 -15.14
C ARG A 358 5.64 7.33 -16.57
N ALA A 359 6.30 8.43 -16.94
CA ALA A 359 6.21 8.99 -18.29
C ALA A 359 6.97 8.16 -19.34
N ALA A 360 8.02 7.44 -18.95
CA ALA A 360 8.95 6.78 -19.86
C ALA A 360 8.75 5.25 -19.98
N ARG A 361 7.57 4.72 -19.61
CA ARG A 361 7.30 3.27 -19.63
C ARG A 361 6.93 2.72 -21.00
N LEU A 362 6.14 3.45 -21.75
CA LEU A 362 5.56 3.02 -23.01
C LEU A 362 6.24 3.66 -24.23
N GLY A 363 7.21 4.54 -24.01
CA GLY A 363 7.97 5.24 -25.01
C GLY A 363 8.60 6.52 -24.43
N PRO A 364 9.28 7.35 -25.22
CA PRO A 364 9.88 8.60 -24.76
C PRO A 364 8.86 9.48 -24.02
N GLY A 365 9.25 10.03 -22.88
CA GLY A 365 8.36 10.79 -22.02
C GLY A 365 8.96 12.10 -21.54
N GLU A 366 8.14 12.90 -20.86
CA GLU A 366 8.53 14.19 -20.30
C GLU A 366 8.08 14.27 -18.82
N VAL A 367 8.96 14.78 -17.95
CA VAL A 367 8.60 15.16 -16.59
C VAL A 367 8.81 16.66 -16.42
N VAL A 368 7.79 17.34 -15.87
CA VAL A 368 7.85 18.74 -15.46
C VAL A 368 7.84 18.82 -13.95
N ARG A 369 8.93 19.27 -13.36
CA ARG A 369 9.11 19.44 -11.91
C ARG A 369 8.73 20.85 -11.50
N CYS A 370 7.68 21.02 -10.69
CA CYS A 370 7.21 22.31 -10.19
C CYS A 370 8.09 22.86 -9.04
N TYR A 371 9.40 22.59 -9.12
CA TYR A 371 10.44 23.04 -8.21
C TYR A 371 11.77 23.14 -8.97
N ASP A 372 12.77 23.77 -8.37
CA ASP A 372 14.07 24.00 -8.98
C ASP A 372 15.11 22.91 -8.66
N GLU A 373 16.27 22.96 -9.31
CA GLU A 373 17.37 22.02 -9.13
C GLU A 373 17.97 22.10 -7.72
N ARG A 374 17.94 23.25 -7.05
CA ARG A 374 18.42 23.39 -5.67
C ARG A 374 17.51 22.63 -4.72
N THR A 375 16.20 22.74 -4.92
CA THR A 375 15.21 21.95 -4.18
C THR A 375 15.43 20.45 -4.40
N TRP A 376 15.67 20.04 -5.64
CA TRP A 376 15.99 18.65 -5.96
C TRP A 376 17.24 18.16 -5.23
N ALA A 377 18.32 18.93 -5.25
CA ALA A 377 19.56 18.58 -4.58
C ALA A 377 19.40 18.47 -3.05
N ALA A 378 18.50 19.25 -2.46
CA ALA A 378 18.20 19.25 -1.03
C ALA A 378 17.19 18.15 -0.61
N MET A 379 16.55 17.46 -1.55
CA MET A 379 15.63 16.37 -1.22
C MET A 379 16.37 15.19 -0.57
N PRO A 380 15.76 14.53 0.44
CA PRO A 380 16.33 13.31 1.00
C PRO A 380 16.47 12.24 -0.10
N PRO A 381 17.52 11.41 -0.09
CA PRO A 381 17.73 10.41 -1.13
C PRO A 381 16.61 9.35 -1.18
N HIS A 382 16.15 8.90 -0.01
CA HIS A 382 15.13 7.87 0.13
C HIS A 382 13.99 8.35 1.01
N LEU A 383 12.85 7.64 0.97
CA LEU A 383 11.75 7.82 1.91
C LEU A 383 12.23 7.50 3.33
N THR A 384 11.78 8.28 4.31
CA THR A 384 11.94 7.92 5.71
C THR A 384 11.11 6.66 5.97
N PRO A 385 11.70 5.54 6.45
CA PRO A 385 10.91 4.38 6.81
C PRO A 385 9.81 4.75 7.81
N GLU A 386 8.61 4.22 7.61
CA GLU A 386 7.47 4.54 8.48
C GLU A 386 7.77 4.17 9.94
N LEU A 387 8.53 3.10 10.14
CA LEU A 387 9.01 2.64 11.44
C LEU A 387 9.78 3.73 12.22
N ALA A 388 10.49 4.62 11.52
CA ALA A 388 11.26 5.71 12.14
C ALA A 388 10.42 6.96 12.46
N ALA A 389 9.24 7.12 11.84
CA ALA A 389 8.45 8.34 11.89
C ALA A 389 7.08 8.19 12.57
N ALA A 390 6.51 6.97 12.59
CA ALA A 390 5.17 6.70 13.11
C ALA A 390 5.14 6.46 14.63
N ASP A 391 3.93 6.48 15.18
CA ASP A 391 3.65 5.95 16.52
C ASP A 391 3.78 4.42 16.49
N LEU A 392 4.62 3.87 17.35
CA LEU A 392 4.90 2.45 17.39
C LEU A 392 3.95 1.64 18.30
N THR A 393 2.93 2.26 18.92
CA THR A 393 2.05 1.58 19.89
C THR A 393 1.39 0.35 19.28
N GLY A 394 0.84 0.45 18.07
CA GLY A 394 0.25 -0.69 17.36
C GLY A 394 1.27 -1.77 17.01
N ALA A 395 2.44 -1.37 16.49
CA ALA A 395 3.52 -2.28 16.14
C ALA A 395 4.07 -3.02 17.36
N ALA A 396 4.33 -2.29 18.46
CA ALA A 396 4.80 -2.88 19.70
C ALA A 396 3.80 -3.90 20.28
N LEU A 397 2.50 -3.61 20.18
CA LEU A 397 1.45 -4.55 20.58
C LEU A 397 1.43 -5.80 19.71
N LEU A 398 1.54 -5.67 18.39
CA LEU A 398 1.60 -6.82 17.47
C LEU A 398 2.83 -7.70 17.75
N LEU A 399 3.98 -7.09 18.00
CA LEU A 399 5.21 -7.80 18.37
C LEU A 399 5.10 -8.48 19.74
N ALA A 400 4.44 -7.84 20.71
CA ALA A 400 4.16 -8.44 22.00
C ALA A 400 3.21 -9.66 21.88
N CYS A 401 2.19 -9.58 21.02
CA CYS A 401 1.31 -10.69 20.69
C CYS A 401 2.04 -11.83 19.97
N TRP A 402 3.03 -11.50 19.15
CA TRP A 402 3.86 -12.48 18.46
C TRP A 402 4.84 -13.23 19.38
N GLY A 403 5.08 -12.72 20.58
CA GLY A 403 6.07 -13.27 21.50
C GLY A 403 7.48 -12.68 21.35
N ALA A 404 7.63 -11.64 20.55
CA ALA A 404 8.88 -10.90 20.31
C ALA A 404 8.78 -9.44 20.80
N PRO A 405 8.66 -9.17 22.12
CA PRO A 405 8.52 -7.82 22.65
C PRO A 405 9.61 -6.88 22.15
N GLY A 406 9.21 -5.75 21.58
CA GLY A 406 10.14 -4.78 20.99
C GLY A 406 10.90 -5.28 19.76
N GLY A 407 10.46 -6.38 19.13
CA GLY A 407 11.08 -6.96 17.93
C GLY A 407 12.35 -7.75 18.21
N ARG A 408 12.61 -8.10 19.47
CA ARG A 408 13.81 -8.88 19.85
C ARG A 408 13.81 -10.25 19.20
N GLY A 409 14.92 -10.59 18.54
CA GLY A 409 15.10 -11.87 17.85
C GLY A 409 14.53 -11.92 16.43
N LEU A 410 13.71 -10.95 16.01
CA LEU A 410 13.20 -10.91 14.65
C LEU A 410 14.19 -10.20 13.70
N PRO A 411 14.42 -10.73 12.49
CA PRO A 411 15.22 -10.08 11.46
C PRO A 411 14.42 -8.95 10.78
N LEU A 412 14.22 -7.85 11.52
CA LEU A 412 13.56 -6.67 10.98
C LEU A 412 14.48 -5.90 10.02
N PRO A 413 13.94 -5.26 8.96
CA PRO A 413 14.73 -4.43 8.07
C PRO A 413 15.48 -3.30 8.79
N ASP A 414 14.86 -2.64 9.76
CA ASP A 414 15.49 -1.70 10.68
C ASP A 414 15.06 -1.98 12.12
N PRO A 415 15.93 -1.71 13.12
CA PRO A 415 15.53 -1.80 14.52
C PRO A 415 14.51 -0.71 14.86
N LEU A 416 13.60 -1.01 15.79
CA LEU A 416 12.68 -0.01 16.28
C LEU A 416 13.44 1.10 17.03
N PRO A 417 13.18 2.40 16.75
CA PRO A 417 13.81 3.50 17.46
C PRO A 417 13.53 3.45 18.96
N ALA A 418 14.57 3.36 19.76
CA ALA A 418 14.46 3.15 21.22
C ALA A 418 13.56 4.17 21.94
N PRO A 419 13.62 5.50 21.66
CA PRO A 419 12.73 6.46 22.29
C PRO A 419 11.26 6.23 21.95
N ALA A 420 10.94 6.01 20.66
CA ALA A 420 9.57 5.77 20.21
C ALA A 420 9.01 4.45 20.75
N LEU A 421 9.86 3.42 20.85
CA LEU A 421 9.50 2.14 21.46
C LEU A 421 9.21 2.31 22.97
N ALA A 422 10.07 3.03 23.72
CA ALA A 422 9.85 3.26 25.14
C ALA A 422 8.50 3.96 25.40
N ASP A 423 8.17 4.98 24.60
CA ASP A 423 6.90 5.68 24.69
C ASP A 423 5.71 4.76 24.35
N ALA A 424 5.85 3.92 23.32
CA ALA A 424 4.82 2.95 22.94
C ALA A 424 4.58 1.91 24.06
N LEU A 425 5.65 1.41 24.68
CA LEU A 425 5.55 0.46 25.79
C LEU A 425 4.89 1.11 27.01
N ALA A 426 5.23 2.36 27.35
CA ALA A 426 4.59 3.11 28.44
C ALA A 426 3.06 3.23 28.21
N VAL A 427 2.65 3.54 27.00
CA VAL A 427 1.22 3.59 26.63
C VAL A 427 0.57 2.21 26.79
N LEU A 428 1.19 1.14 26.26
CA LEU A 428 0.64 -0.21 26.33
C LEU A 428 0.53 -0.72 27.78
N HIS A 429 1.49 -0.41 28.63
CA HIS A 429 1.39 -0.68 30.07
C HIS A 429 0.21 0.09 30.70
N GLY A 430 0.04 1.39 30.38
CA GLY A 430 -1.09 2.18 30.86
C GLY A 430 -2.45 1.65 30.39
N LEU A 431 -2.52 0.98 29.24
CA LEU A 431 -3.70 0.29 28.73
C LEU A 431 -3.91 -1.10 29.35
N GLY A 432 -2.99 -1.61 30.16
CA GLY A 432 -3.02 -2.98 30.66
C GLY A 432 -2.83 -4.04 29.56
N ALA A 433 -2.17 -3.65 28.46
CA ALA A 433 -1.99 -4.49 27.28
C ALA A 433 -0.77 -5.42 27.35
N LEU A 434 0.14 -5.19 28.30
CA LEU A 434 1.38 -5.97 28.46
C LEU A 434 1.48 -6.60 29.84
N GLU A 435 2.07 -7.77 29.89
CA GLU A 435 2.55 -8.45 31.08
C GLU A 435 3.92 -7.88 31.51
N ALA A 436 4.40 -8.29 32.69
CA ALA A 436 5.67 -7.81 33.26
C ALA A 436 6.89 -8.18 32.39
N ASP A 437 6.83 -9.27 31.63
CA ASP A 437 7.87 -9.71 30.70
C ASP A 437 7.82 -9.01 29.33
N GLY A 438 6.83 -8.13 29.13
CA GLY A 438 6.60 -7.39 27.91
C GLY A 438 5.79 -8.13 26.84
N ARG A 439 5.33 -9.35 27.11
CA ARG A 439 4.39 -10.07 26.23
C ARG A 439 2.99 -9.48 26.36
N ALA A 440 2.13 -9.77 25.37
CA ALA A 440 0.77 -9.28 25.40
C ALA A 440 -0.06 -9.97 26.49
N SER A 441 -0.73 -9.18 27.32
CA SER A 441 -1.76 -9.66 28.25
C SER A 441 -3.00 -10.15 27.50
N ALA A 442 -3.96 -10.76 28.19
CA ALA A 442 -5.27 -11.08 27.62
C ALA A 442 -5.96 -9.83 27.06
N THR A 443 -5.87 -8.70 27.79
CA THR A 443 -6.35 -7.39 27.29
C THR A 443 -5.60 -6.97 26.03
N GLY A 444 -4.26 -7.12 26.01
CA GLY A 444 -3.45 -6.77 24.83
C GLY A 444 -3.84 -7.54 23.59
N ARG A 445 -4.03 -8.84 23.70
CA ARG A 445 -4.49 -9.68 22.57
C ARG A 445 -5.86 -9.24 22.06
N LEU A 446 -6.79 -8.93 22.98
CA LEU A 446 -8.10 -8.40 22.59
C LEU A 446 -7.99 -7.06 21.87
N LEU A 447 -7.14 -6.13 22.36
CA LEU A 447 -6.91 -4.85 21.70
C LEU A 447 -6.29 -5.02 20.30
N ALA A 448 -5.34 -5.95 20.13
CA ALA A 448 -4.70 -6.25 18.85
C ALA A 448 -5.68 -6.81 17.80
N ALA A 449 -6.72 -7.52 18.24
CA ALA A 449 -7.75 -8.06 17.36
C ALA A 449 -8.71 -6.99 16.83
N VAL A 450 -8.85 -5.83 17.51
CA VAL A 450 -9.65 -4.71 17.06
C VAL A 450 -8.85 -3.89 16.02
N PRO A 451 -9.35 -3.66 14.80
CA PRO A 451 -8.56 -3.04 13.72
C PRO A 451 -8.55 -1.51 13.77
N VAL A 452 -8.22 -0.95 14.91
CA VAL A 452 -7.99 0.48 15.16
C VAL A 452 -6.77 0.65 16.06
N ASP A 453 -6.32 1.89 16.30
CA ASP A 453 -5.26 2.18 17.28
C ASP A 453 -5.58 1.55 18.66
N PRO A 454 -4.61 0.99 19.40
CA PRO A 454 -4.85 0.35 20.70
C PRO A 454 -5.57 1.23 21.72
N ARG A 455 -5.33 2.55 21.73
CA ARG A 455 -6.04 3.50 22.59
C ARG A 455 -7.51 3.60 22.21
N LEU A 456 -7.81 3.63 20.91
CA LEU A 456 -9.18 3.66 20.39
C LEU A 456 -9.88 2.31 20.59
N ALA A 457 -9.15 1.20 20.46
CA ALA A 457 -9.67 -0.14 20.77
C ALA A 457 -10.09 -0.22 22.24
N ARG A 458 -9.26 0.27 23.16
CA ARG A 458 -9.60 0.35 24.60
C ARG A 458 -10.81 1.23 24.83
N GLY A 459 -10.82 2.44 24.24
CA GLY A 459 -11.97 3.37 24.33
C GLY A 459 -13.27 2.79 23.75
N LEU A 460 -13.18 1.96 22.69
CA LEU A 460 -14.32 1.25 22.13
C LEU A 460 -14.89 0.23 23.13
N LEU A 461 -14.03 -0.64 23.68
CA LEU A 461 -14.45 -1.74 24.56
C LEU A 461 -15.02 -1.21 25.90
N ASP A 462 -14.35 -0.24 26.52
CA ASP A 462 -14.80 0.34 27.79
C ASP A 462 -15.99 1.27 27.57
N GLY A 463 -15.97 2.07 26.51
CA GLY A 463 -17.06 2.95 26.13
C GLY A 463 -18.35 2.20 25.83
N ALA A 464 -18.25 1.04 25.21
CA ALA A 464 -19.42 0.20 24.92
C ALA A 464 -20.16 -0.25 26.20
N ARG A 465 -19.44 -0.46 27.29
CA ARG A 465 -20.04 -0.80 28.60
C ARG A 465 -20.73 0.40 29.26
N THR A 466 -20.26 1.62 28.98
CA THR A 466 -20.73 2.85 29.62
C THR A 466 -21.85 3.54 28.84
N VAL A 467 -21.70 3.70 27.51
CA VAL A 467 -22.62 4.46 26.66
C VAL A 467 -23.32 3.57 25.60
N GLY A 468 -23.07 2.28 25.64
CA GLY A 468 -23.60 1.30 24.69
C GLY A 468 -22.74 1.11 23.44
N PRO A 469 -22.83 -0.09 22.80
CA PRO A 469 -21.98 -0.47 21.66
C PRO A 469 -22.05 0.48 20.49
N ARG A 470 -23.27 0.92 20.14
CA ARG A 470 -23.50 1.82 19.01
C ARG A 470 -22.84 3.18 19.18
N ALA A 471 -23.06 3.83 20.33
CA ALA A 471 -22.50 5.15 20.60
C ALA A 471 -20.97 5.13 20.67
N ALA A 472 -20.40 4.12 21.31
CA ALA A 472 -18.94 3.93 21.34
C ALA A 472 -18.36 3.72 19.92
N ALA A 473 -19.01 2.87 19.09
CA ALA A 473 -18.59 2.63 17.72
C ALA A 473 -18.68 3.89 16.85
N GLU A 474 -19.72 4.71 17.01
CA GLU A 474 -19.89 5.98 16.28
C GLU A 474 -18.75 6.96 16.56
N VAL A 475 -18.37 7.12 17.83
CA VAL A 475 -17.26 8.00 18.23
C VAL A 475 -15.92 7.47 17.73
N VAL A 476 -15.65 6.18 17.92
CA VAL A 476 -14.39 5.57 17.48
C VAL A 476 -14.27 5.59 15.96
N ALA A 477 -15.34 5.30 15.21
CA ALA A 477 -15.34 5.40 13.75
C ALA A 477 -15.04 6.83 13.27
N MET A 478 -15.58 7.85 13.96
CA MET A 478 -15.33 9.25 13.66
C MET A 478 -13.87 9.65 13.94
N VAL A 479 -13.31 9.25 15.09
CA VAL A 479 -11.95 9.62 15.49
C VAL A 479 -10.89 8.85 14.70
N SER A 480 -11.20 7.63 14.26
CA SER A 480 -10.27 6.79 13.47
C SER A 480 -10.08 7.26 12.02
N ASP A 481 -10.93 8.15 11.52
CA ASP A 481 -10.80 8.72 10.17
C ASP A 481 -10.25 10.16 10.23
N ASP A 482 -9.56 10.59 9.18
CA ASP A 482 -8.98 11.93 9.06
C ASP A 482 -10.07 12.98 8.73
N HIS A 483 -11.04 13.12 9.64
CA HIS A 483 -12.05 14.15 9.56
C HIS A 483 -11.51 15.50 10.07
N ARG A 484 -11.79 16.57 9.34
CA ARG A 484 -11.46 17.94 9.74
C ARG A 484 -12.74 18.73 9.98
N PRO A 485 -13.32 18.67 11.19
CA PRO A 485 -14.54 19.39 11.47
C PRO A 485 -14.28 20.90 11.42
N PRO A 486 -15.17 21.69 10.80
CA PRO A 486 -15.10 23.15 10.86
C PRO A 486 -15.11 23.60 12.32
N GLY A 487 -14.13 24.43 12.70
CA GLY A 487 -14.02 24.94 14.07
C GLY A 487 -13.60 23.92 15.14
N GLY A 488 -13.25 22.68 14.77
CA GLY A 488 -12.84 21.64 15.73
C GLY A 488 -14.01 21.00 16.50
N ASP A 489 -15.26 21.31 16.18
CA ASP A 489 -16.44 20.79 16.88
C ASP A 489 -16.81 19.37 16.43
N LEU A 490 -16.39 18.38 17.21
CA LEU A 490 -16.67 16.96 16.97
C LEU A 490 -18.15 16.61 17.20
N THR A 491 -18.87 17.32 18.06
CA THR A 491 -20.30 17.08 18.33
C THR A 491 -21.13 17.43 17.10
N ARG A 492 -20.82 18.58 16.51
CA ARG A 492 -21.43 19.01 15.24
C ARG A 492 -21.11 18.04 14.11
N LEU A 493 -19.84 17.61 13.98
CA LEU A 493 -19.46 16.63 12.98
C LEU A 493 -20.23 15.31 13.13
N LEU A 494 -20.37 14.81 14.37
CA LEU A 494 -21.13 13.60 14.65
C LEU A 494 -22.61 13.74 14.23
N ALA A 495 -23.23 14.90 14.50
CA ALA A 495 -24.59 15.17 14.06
C ALA A 495 -24.73 15.23 12.52
N GLU A 496 -23.73 15.79 11.82
CA GLU A 496 -23.69 15.83 10.35
C GLU A 496 -23.50 14.43 9.76
N LEU A 497 -22.63 13.57 10.35
CA LEU A 497 -22.42 12.18 9.96
C LEU A 497 -23.71 11.35 10.15
N ARG A 498 -24.37 11.46 11.31
CA ARG A 498 -25.64 10.80 11.59
C ARG A 498 -26.75 11.23 10.64
N GLY A 499 -26.77 12.52 10.28
CA GLY A 499 -27.75 13.09 9.34
C GLY A 499 -27.45 12.85 7.86
N GLY A 500 -26.35 12.14 7.53
CA GLY A 500 -25.97 11.88 6.13
C GLY A 500 -25.50 13.10 5.34
N ARG A 501 -25.27 14.24 6.00
CA ARG A 501 -24.87 15.50 5.35
C ARG A 501 -23.36 15.65 5.12
N ALA A 502 -22.56 14.91 5.88
CA ALA A 502 -21.11 14.89 5.66
C ALA A 502 -20.76 14.05 4.41
N PRO A 503 -19.78 14.46 3.61
CA PRO A 503 -19.37 13.73 2.39
C PRO A 503 -19.03 12.24 2.65
N ASP A 504 -18.46 11.95 3.81
CA ASP A 504 -18.01 10.60 4.20
C ASP A 504 -19.02 9.85 5.09
N ALA A 505 -20.26 10.35 5.24
CA ALA A 505 -21.26 9.78 6.14
C ALA A 505 -21.54 8.29 5.88
N ARG A 506 -21.58 7.88 4.62
CA ARG A 506 -21.79 6.47 4.25
C ARG A 506 -20.63 5.58 4.73
N ARG A 507 -19.41 6.00 4.49
CA ARG A 507 -18.19 5.27 4.91
C ARG A 507 -18.11 5.19 6.44
N TRP A 508 -18.38 6.27 7.13
CA TRP A 508 -18.48 6.31 8.59
C TRP A 508 -19.53 5.33 9.11
N ALA A 509 -20.73 5.31 8.52
CA ALA A 509 -21.80 4.39 8.93
C ALA A 509 -21.43 2.91 8.68
N GLU A 510 -20.70 2.59 7.61
CA GLU A 510 -20.17 1.24 7.34
C GLU A 510 -19.14 0.82 8.41
N GLU A 511 -18.22 1.73 8.77
CA GLU A 511 -17.22 1.47 9.82
C GLU A 511 -17.86 1.37 11.20
N THR A 512 -18.82 2.23 11.53
CA THR A 512 -19.59 2.15 12.78
C THR A 512 -20.23 0.77 12.94
N ARG A 513 -20.96 0.28 11.92
CA ARG A 513 -21.58 -1.05 11.97
C ARG A 513 -20.56 -2.17 12.13
N ARG A 514 -19.35 -2.00 11.57
CA ARG A 514 -18.28 -2.98 11.71
C ARG A 514 -17.74 -3.00 13.14
N LEU A 515 -17.46 -1.85 13.72
CA LEU A 515 -16.96 -1.74 15.11
C LEU A 515 -18.02 -2.21 16.12
N GLU A 516 -19.29 -1.88 15.90
CA GLU A 516 -20.42 -2.35 16.72
C GLU A 516 -20.50 -3.87 16.76
N ARG A 517 -20.34 -4.56 15.61
CA ARG A 517 -20.28 -6.04 15.56
C ARG A 517 -19.09 -6.62 16.32
N ILE A 518 -17.92 -5.98 16.23
CA ILE A 518 -16.71 -6.43 16.97
C ILE A 518 -16.93 -6.34 18.47
N VAL A 519 -17.65 -5.33 18.95
CA VAL A 519 -17.97 -5.22 20.39
C VAL A 519 -19.02 -6.25 20.82
N ALA A 520 -20.02 -6.52 19.97
CA ALA A 520 -21.08 -7.50 20.27
C ALA A 520 -20.55 -8.94 20.28
N ASP A 521 -19.59 -9.23 19.42
CA ASP A 521 -18.93 -10.54 19.28
C ASP A 521 -17.40 -10.30 19.16
N PRO A 522 -16.72 -10.09 20.30
CA PRO A 522 -15.28 -9.83 20.29
C PRO A 522 -14.53 -11.01 19.66
N PRO A 523 -13.56 -10.73 18.78
CA PRO A 523 -12.74 -11.79 18.20
C PRO A 523 -12.00 -12.55 19.29
N ASP A 524 -11.86 -13.86 19.10
CA ASP A 524 -11.07 -14.71 19.98
C ASP A 524 -9.64 -14.14 20.06
N PRO A 525 -9.12 -13.87 21.26
CA PRO A 525 -7.77 -13.34 21.43
C PRO A 525 -6.66 -14.33 21.02
N GLY A 526 -7.00 -15.55 20.61
CA GLY A 526 -6.05 -16.61 20.29
C GLY A 526 -5.42 -17.26 21.53
N PRO A 527 -4.63 -18.32 21.36
CA PRO A 527 -3.96 -19.01 22.47
C PRO A 527 -2.95 -18.08 23.16
N ALA A 528 -2.75 -18.34 24.44
CA ALA A 528 -1.83 -17.61 25.32
C ALA A 528 -0.38 -17.88 24.96
#